data_167f8a62ebe671ed2c5bfea26aa18430
#
_entry.id   167f8a62ebe671ed2c5bfea26aa18430
#
_cell.length_a   1.000
_cell.length_b   1.000
_cell.length_c   1.000
_cell.angle_alpha   90.00
_cell.angle_beta   90.00
_cell.angle_gamma   90.00
#
_symmetry.space_group_name_H-M   'P 1'
#
loop_
_entity.id
_entity.type
_entity.pdbx_description
1 polymer ?
#
loop_
_entity_poly.entity_id
_entity_poly.type
_entity_poly.pdbx_seq_one_letter_code
_entity_poly.pdbx_strand_id
1 'polypeptide(L)'
;MFKNYFLLSFLMVSIFAFGQKDYYELRTYTIPFNGSEAELHDYLSTALLPALNRTGVENIGVFEALGEPTPKQLVVLIPFKGIAHYGAVLSALEIDKTYQEDKKDYDAVPVTNRVYTRYSSSFYFAFKGLPQIVKPAKGSQLFELRTYEGYSENAVDRKTDMFNDGELTIFEETGLHSVFFGSQVSGPLMPALTYMLSFKNMEERNSNWAKFSAHPEWKRISKLPMYANSVSDIKRTFLKPLAYSQL
;
A
#
# COMPACT_ATOMS: atom_id res chain seq x y z
N MET A 1 -34.13 46.21 -40.79
CA MET A 1 -34.37 45.53 -39.47
C MET A 1 -33.65 44.18 -39.51
N PHE A 2 -32.34 44.13 -39.16
CA PHE A 2 -31.54 42.93 -39.20
C PHE A 2 -31.51 42.30 -37.78
N LYS A 3 -32.04 41.08 -37.65
CA LYS A 3 -31.96 40.29 -36.41
C LYS A 3 -30.64 39.51 -36.40
N ASN A 4 -29.72 39.90 -35.53
CA ASN A 4 -28.52 39.15 -35.25
C ASN A 4 -28.86 37.95 -34.37
N TYR A 5 -28.71 36.71 -34.88
CA TYR A 5 -28.72 35.48 -34.09
C TYR A 5 -27.31 35.22 -33.62
N PHE A 6 -27.11 35.39 -32.31
CA PHE A 6 -25.85 35.00 -31.65
C PHE A 6 -25.91 33.49 -31.37
N LEU A 7 -25.18 32.71 -32.15
CA LEU A 7 -25.08 31.26 -31.96
C LEU A 7 -24.04 31.00 -30.85
N LEU A 8 -24.50 30.69 -29.65
CA LEU A 8 -23.63 30.30 -28.53
C LEU A 8 -23.27 28.82 -28.73
N SER A 9 -22.09 28.53 -29.31
CA SER A 9 -21.58 27.18 -29.40
C SER A 9 -21.03 26.74 -28.01
N PHE A 10 -21.75 25.85 -27.37
CA PHE A 10 -21.35 25.20 -26.10
C PHE A 10 -20.28 24.15 -26.45
N LEU A 11 -19.01 24.51 -26.21
CA LEU A 11 -17.88 23.56 -26.35
C LEU A 11 -17.95 22.59 -25.16
N MET A 12 -18.52 21.39 -25.37
CA MET A 12 -18.50 20.31 -24.39
C MET A 12 -17.10 19.74 -24.32
N VAL A 13 -16.28 20.23 -23.38
CA VAL A 13 -14.98 19.62 -23.05
C VAL A 13 -15.29 18.32 -22.30
N SER A 14 -15.20 17.20 -23.00
CA SER A 14 -15.21 15.88 -22.38
C SER A 14 -13.92 15.72 -21.58
N ILE A 15 -13.96 15.99 -20.28
CA ILE A 15 -12.90 15.66 -19.37
C ILE A 15 -12.89 14.12 -19.26
N PHE A 16 -12.01 13.47 -19.99
CA PHE A 16 -11.67 12.07 -19.70
C PHE A 16 -11.06 12.05 -18.31
N ALA A 17 -11.87 11.74 -17.31
CA ALA A 17 -11.38 11.38 -16.00
C ALA A 17 -10.62 10.05 -16.13
N PHE A 18 -9.34 10.11 -16.47
CA PHE A 18 -8.44 8.99 -16.18
C PHE A 18 -8.54 8.77 -14.68
N GLY A 19 -9.05 7.61 -14.27
CA GLY A 19 -9.19 7.28 -12.86
C GLY A 19 -7.88 7.57 -12.15
N GLN A 20 -7.93 8.48 -11.18
CA GLN A 20 -6.76 8.89 -10.40
C GLN A 20 -6.19 7.64 -9.71
N LYS A 21 -4.91 7.34 -9.96
CA LYS A 21 -4.22 6.25 -9.30
C LYS A 21 -3.69 6.70 -7.96
N ASP A 22 -3.83 5.83 -6.97
CA ASP A 22 -3.22 6.06 -5.66
C ASP A 22 -1.69 5.99 -5.73
N TYR A 23 -1.08 6.67 -4.78
CA TYR A 23 0.33 6.64 -4.47
C TYR A 23 0.47 6.13 -3.02
N TYR A 24 1.22 5.08 -2.80
CA TYR A 24 1.32 4.46 -1.48
C TYR A 24 2.67 4.74 -0.84
N GLU A 25 2.65 5.09 0.44
CA GLU A 25 3.82 4.99 1.30
C GLU A 25 3.70 3.75 2.20
N LEU A 26 4.72 2.91 2.18
CA LEU A 26 4.86 1.79 3.09
C LEU A 26 6.02 2.09 4.05
N ARG A 27 5.69 2.39 5.31
CA ARG A 27 6.68 2.59 6.38
C ARG A 27 6.85 1.31 7.16
N THR A 28 8.11 0.92 7.42
CA THR A 28 8.43 -0.20 8.30
C THR A 28 9.29 0.30 9.44
N TYR A 29 8.73 0.32 10.64
CA TYR A 29 9.45 0.67 11.88
C TYR A 29 10.14 -0.58 12.43
N THR A 30 11.42 -0.44 12.75
CA THR A 30 12.22 -1.48 13.40
C THR A 30 12.33 -1.16 14.88
N ILE A 31 11.66 -1.94 15.74
CA ILE A 31 11.56 -1.70 17.17
C ILE A 31 12.66 -2.53 17.87
N PRO A 32 13.58 -1.91 18.62
CA PRO A 32 14.60 -2.63 19.37
C PRO A 32 13.98 -3.42 20.53
N PHE A 33 14.67 -4.45 21.01
CA PHE A 33 14.18 -5.31 22.11
C PHE A 33 13.77 -4.52 23.37
N ASN A 34 14.49 -3.44 23.67
CA ASN A 34 14.20 -2.54 24.80
C ASN A 34 13.53 -1.23 24.34
N GLY A 35 12.86 -1.23 23.19
CA GLY A 35 12.21 -0.04 22.66
C GLY A 35 10.85 0.21 23.32
N SER A 36 10.44 1.46 23.33
CA SER A 36 9.15 1.90 23.84
C SER A 36 8.07 1.75 22.78
N GLU A 37 7.59 0.52 22.62
CA GLU A 37 6.55 0.20 21.62
C GLU A 37 5.23 0.93 21.93
N ALA A 38 4.90 1.09 23.20
CA ALA A 38 3.66 1.75 23.63
C ALA A 38 3.60 3.19 23.11
N GLU A 39 4.68 3.97 23.23
CA GLU A 39 4.72 5.35 22.74
C GLU A 39 4.63 5.44 21.21
N LEU A 40 5.12 4.42 20.48
CA LEU A 40 4.91 4.38 19.04
C LEU A 40 3.43 4.12 18.69
N HIS A 41 2.77 3.20 19.41
CA HIS A 41 1.35 2.95 19.24
C HIS A 41 0.50 4.17 19.59
N ASP A 42 0.80 4.86 20.70
CA ASP A 42 0.11 6.07 21.11
C ASP A 42 0.29 7.17 20.05
N TYR A 43 1.52 7.43 19.61
CA TYR A 43 1.79 8.39 18.53
C TYR A 43 1.01 8.07 17.26
N LEU A 44 1.04 6.82 16.80
CA LEU A 44 0.34 6.44 15.59
C LEU A 44 -1.18 6.61 15.73
N SER A 45 -1.76 6.13 16.85
CA SER A 45 -3.21 6.09 17.02
C SER A 45 -3.83 7.43 17.41
N THR A 46 -3.13 8.25 18.21
CA THR A 46 -3.69 9.50 18.75
C THR A 46 -3.20 10.76 18.04
N ALA A 47 -2.02 10.74 17.41
CA ALA A 47 -1.46 11.89 16.73
C ALA A 47 -1.42 11.72 15.19
N LEU A 48 -0.67 10.74 14.67
CA LEU A 48 -0.41 10.66 13.23
C LEU A 48 -1.67 10.31 12.42
N LEU A 49 -2.38 9.23 12.76
CA LEU A 49 -3.55 8.81 11.99
C LEU A 49 -4.67 9.87 11.98
N PRO A 50 -5.05 10.48 13.13
CA PRO A 50 -6.02 11.57 13.14
C PRO A 50 -5.57 12.77 12.30
N ALA A 51 -4.28 13.14 12.33
CA ALA A 51 -3.75 14.23 11.53
C ALA A 51 -3.82 13.92 10.03
N LEU A 52 -3.43 12.71 9.61
CA LEU A 52 -3.56 12.27 8.22
C LEU A 52 -5.03 12.28 7.76
N ASN A 53 -5.96 11.83 8.61
CA ASN A 53 -7.38 11.84 8.27
C ASN A 53 -7.91 13.26 8.06
N ARG A 54 -7.44 14.25 8.84
CA ARG A 54 -7.79 15.68 8.64
C ARG A 54 -7.33 16.22 7.28
N THR A 55 -6.32 15.62 6.69
CA THR A 55 -5.84 15.98 5.34
C THR A 55 -6.53 15.20 4.21
N GLY A 56 -7.51 14.36 4.52
CA GLY A 56 -8.25 13.54 3.56
C GLY A 56 -7.55 12.23 3.18
N VAL A 57 -6.53 11.82 3.92
CA VAL A 57 -5.97 10.46 3.84
C VAL A 57 -6.87 9.51 4.63
N GLU A 58 -7.32 8.44 4.00
CA GLU A 58 -8.23 7.44 4.58
C GLU A 58 -7.70 6.04 4.34
N ASN A 59 -8.27 5.05 5.02
CA ASN A 59 -7.91 3.62 4.88
C ASN A 59 -6.41 3.35 5.17
N ILE A 60 -5.89 3.95 6.23
CA ILE A 60 -4.51 3.75 6.67
C ILE A 60 -4.40 2.39 7.35
N GLY A 61 -3.54 1.52 6.82
CA GLY A 61 -3.25 0.22 7.41
C GLY A 61 -2.13 0.29 8.44
N VAL A 62 -2.34 -0.29 9.63
CA VAL A 62 -1.28 -0.44 10.64
C VAL A 62 -1.23 -1.88 11.10
N PHE A 63 -0.05 -2.49 10.98
CA PHE A 63 0.13 -3.91 11.15
C PHE A 63 1.39 -4.23 11.97
N GLU A 64 1.34 -5.33 12.71
CA GLU A 64 2.53 -5.97 13.26
C GLU A 64 2.91 -7.20 12.44
N ALA A 65 4.21 -7.48 12.32
CA ALA A 65 4.70 -8.67 11.64
C ALA A 65 4.47 -9.91 12.52
N LEU A 66 3.92 -10.98 11.92
CA LEU A 66 3.71 -12.26 12.60
C LEU A 66 5.02 -13.07 12.67
N GLY A 67 5.09 -13.96 13.67
CA GLY A 67 6.25 -14.85 13.87
C GLY A 67 7.34 -14.24 14.75
N GLU A 68 7.05 -13.17 15.47
CA GLU A 68 7.94 -12.51 16.43
C GLU A 68 9.35 -12.24 15.89
N PRO A 69 9.47 -11.54 14.76
CA PRO A 69 10.79 -11.22 14.20
C PRO A 69 11.62 -10.42 15.21
N THR A 70 12.91 -10.70 15.26
CA THR A 70 13.85 -9.92 16.07
C THR A 70 14.83 -9.22 15.13
N PRO A 71 14.80 -7.88 15.08
CA PRO A 71 13.90 -6.94 15.79
C PRO A 71 12.46 -6.99 15.34
N LYS A 72 11.52 -6.61 16.24
CA LYS A 72 10.10 -6.50 15.94
C LYS A 72 9.85 -5.45 14.84
N GLN A 73 8.87 -5.69 14.00
CA GLN A 73 8.51 -4.78 12.90
C GLN A 73 7.05 -4.37 12.98
N LEU A 74 6.82 -3.08 12.82
CA LEU A 74 5.50 -2.48 12.65
C LEU A 74 5.44 -1.82 11.27
N VAL A 75 4.39 -2.15 10.51
CA VAL A 75 4.21 -1.71 9.13
C VAL A 75 3.02 -0.78 9.04
N VAL A 76 3.20 0.38 8.40
CA VAL A 76 2.14 1.37 8.16
C VAL A 76 2.00 1.59 6.65
N LEU A 77 0.81 1.33 6.12
CA LEU A 77 0.44 1.58 4.73
C LEU A 77 -0.42 2.84 4.65
N ILE A 78 0.06 3.86 3.94
CA ILE A 78 -0.61 5.17 3.82
C ILE A 78 -0.94 5.43 2.35
N PRO A 79 -2.22 5.45 1.94
CA PRO A 79 -2.63 5.77 0.58
C PRO A 79 -2.79 7.28 0.38
N PHE A 80 -2.27 7.80 -0.73
CA PHE A 80 -2.44 9.19 -1.16
C PHE A 80 -3.12 9.22 -2.53
N LYS A 81 -3.92 10.24 -2.78
CA LYS A 81 -4.57 10.48 -4.09
C LYS A 81 -3.57 11.01 -5.13
N GLY A 82 -2.36 10.43 -5.18
CA GLY A 82 -1.27 10.82 -6.06
C GLY A 82 -0.16 11.61 -5.36
N ILE A 83 0.94 11.86 -6.10
CA ILE A 83 2.14 12.51 -5.56
C ILE A 83 1.92 13.96 -5.10
N ALA A 84 1.02 14.69 -5.78
CA ALA A 84 0.69 16.07 -5.37
C ALA A 84 -0.04 16.08 -4.02
N HIS A 85 -0.92 15.10 -3.77
CA HIS A 85 -1.60 14.96 -2.47
C HIS A 85 -0.59 14.64 -1.36
N TYR A 86 0.39 13.74 -1.61
CA TYR A 86 1.46 13.47 -0.65
C TYR A 86 2.19 14.74 -0.23
N GLY A 87 2.63 15.58 -1.18
CA GLY A 87 3.29 16.85 -0.87
C GLY A 87 2.40 17.81 -0.08
N ALA A 88 1.12 17.93 -0.44
CA ALA A 88 0.15 18.76 0.27
C ALA A 88 -0.08 18.28 1.72
N VAL A 89 -0.15 16.96 1.94
CA VAL A 89 -0.29 16.35 3.27
C VAL A 89 0.90 16.70 4.15
N LEU A 90 2.14 16.56 3.66
CA LEU A 90 3.33 16.91 4.43
C LEU A 90 3.30 18.38 4.88
N SER A 91 3.01 19.31 3.96
CA SER A 91 2.90 20.74 4.28
C SER A 91 1.77 21.03 5.27
N ALA A 92 0.65 20.31 5.18
CA ALA A 92 -0.46 20.48 6.11
C ALA A 92 -0.09 20.00 7.54
N LEU A 93 0.63 18.87 7.67
CA LEU A 93 1.10 18.36 8.96
C LEU A 93 2.08 19.31 9.66
N GLU A 94 2.91 20.04 8.92
CA GLU A 94 3.85 21.00 9.49
C GLU A 94 3.15 22.13 10.24
N ILE A 95 1.98 22.57 9.77
CA ILE A 95 1.22 23.71 10.33
C ILE A 95 0.01 23.27 11.15
N ASP A 96 -0.30 21.98 11.23
CA ASP A 96 -1.42 21.44 12.03
C ASP A 96 -1.09 21.54 13.53
N LYS A 97 -1.64 22.56 14.20
CA LYS A 97 -1.39 22.82 15.63
C LYS A 97 -1.83 21.64 16.52
N THR A 98 -2.90 20.96 16.17
CA THR A 98 -3.39 19.80 16.92
C THR A 98 -2.37 18.66 16.82
N TYR A 99 -1.89 18.37 15.62
CA TYR A 99 -0.86 17.35 15.43
C TYR A 99 0.45 17.71 16.17
N GLN A 100 0.87 18.98 16.14
CA GLN A 100 2.07 19.43 16.85
C GLN A 100 1.91 19.31 18.38
N GLU A 101 0.70 19.46 18.91
CA GLU A 101 0.42 19.25 20.33
C GLU A 101 0.38 17.74 20.67
N ASP A 102 -0.37 16.96 19.90
CA ASP A 102 -0.60 15.54 20.15
C ASP A 102 0.69 14.69 20.06
N LYS A 103 1.69 15.13 19.28
CA LYS A 103 2.96 14.41 19.15
C LYS A 103 4.04 14.76 20.16
N LYS A 104 3.80 15.69 21.09
CA LYS A 104 4.82 16.19 22.03
C LYS A 104 5.48 15.11 22.86
N ASP A 105 4.69 14.18 23.38
CA ASP A 105 5.22 13.08 24.20
C ASP A 105 6.12 12.17 23.38
N TYR A 106 5.73 11.87 22.15
CA TYR A 106 6.55 11.12 21.19
C TYR A 106 7.85 11.85 20.85
N ASP A 107 7.81 13.18 20.61
CA ASP A 107 8.99 14.00 20.33
C ASP A 107 9.92 14.12 21.54
N ALA A 108 9.38 14.00 22.76
CA ALA A 108 10.14 14.11 24.03
C ALA A 108 10.80 12.78 24.45
N VAL A 109 10.55 11.66 23.76
CA VAL A 109 11.12 10.36 24.13
C VAL A 109 12.66 10.42 24.11
N PRO A 110 13.34 10.08 25.21
CA PRO A 110 14.79 10.17 25.29
C PRO A 110 15.46 9.08 24.47
N VAL A 111 16.68 9.35 23.98
CA VAL A 111 17.45 8.40 23.17
C VAL A 111 17.70 7.05 23.85
N THR A 112 17.71 7.03 25.20
CA THR A 112 17.86 5.82 26.03
C THR A 112 16.61 4.93 26.02
N ASN A 113 15.45 5.46 25.64
CA ASN A 113 14.17 4.75 25.55
C ASN A 113 13.52 4.94 24.18
N ARG A 114 14.33 4.95 23.13
CA ARG A 114 13.85 5.22 21.76
C ARG A 114 12.74 4.28 21.32
N VAL A 115 11.74 4.81 20.65
CA VAL A 115 10.56 4.06 20.18
C VAL A 115 10.86 3.12 19.01
N TYR A 116 11.86 3.42 18.20
CA TYR A 116 12.36 2.56 17.11
C TYR A 116 13.85 2.82 16.86
N THR A 117 14.52 1.88 16.24
CA THR A 117 15.92 2.05 15.81
C THR A 117 16.01 2.85 14.52
N ARG A 118 15.21 2.48 13.55
CA ARG A 118 15.06 3.13 12.23
C ARG A 118 13.66 2.85 11.72
N TYR A 119 13.18 3.67 10.80
CA TYR A 119 12.13 3.26 9.89
C TYR A 119 12.61 3.43 8.45
N SER A 120 12.17 2.54 7.58
CA SER A 120 12.29 2.68 6.13
C SER A 120 10.95 3.17 5.56
N SER A 121 11.02 3.96 4.50
CA SER A 121 9.87 4.38 3.73
C SER A 121 10.09 4.00 2.28
N SER A 122 9.11 3.32 1.71
CA SER A 122 9.08 2.96 0.29
C SER A 122 7.83 3.51 -0.35
N PHE A 123 7.96 4.02 -1.58
CA PHE A 123 6.85 4.59 -2.32
C PHE A 123 6.50 3.74 -3.53
N TYR A 124 5.19 3.64 -3.77
CA TYR A 124 4.63 2.81 -4.84
C TYR A 124 3.58 3.58 -5.61
N PHE A 125 3.54 3.36 -6.92
CA PHE A 125 2.49 3.85 -7.79
C PHE A 125 1.52 2.71 -8.10
N ALA A 126 0.22 2.92 -7.86
CA ALA A 126 -0.80 1.90 -8.02
C ALA A 126 -0.82 1.27 -9.42
N PHE A 127 -1.11 -0.02 -9.50
CA PHE A 127 -1.29 -0.71 -10.78
C PHE A 127 -2.50 -0.16 -11.54
N LYS A 128 -2.49 -0.33 -12.86
CA LYS A 128 -3.64 0.05 -13.71
C LYS A 128 -4.87 -0.79 -13.38
N GLY A 129 -4.70 -2.07 -13.15
CA GLY A 129 -5.80 -3.02 -12.85
C GLY A 129 -6.33 -2.91 -11.42
N LEU A 130 -5.59 -2.27 -10.49
CA LEU A 130 -6.04 -1.96 -9.13
C LEU A 130 -5.57 -0.54 -8.77
N PRO A 131 -6.23 0.51 -9.31
CA PRO A 131 -5.73 1.88 -9.23
C PRO A 131 -5.88 2.53 -7.85
N GLN A 132 -6.66 1.95 -6.96
CA GLN A 132 -6.93 2.46 -5.62
C GLN A 132 -6.86 1.34 -4.58
N ILE A 133 -6.62 1.73 -3.32
CA ILE A 133 -6.67 0.79 -2.20
C ILE A 133 -8.07 0.20 -2.05
N VAL A 134 -8.14 -1.09 -1.80
CA VAL A 134 -9.39 -1.83 -1.57
C VAL A 134 -9.46 -2.26 -0.10
N LYS A 135 -10.59 -2.04 0.53
CA LYS A 135 -10.81 -2.51 1.90
C LYS A 135 -10.71 -4.04 1.96
N PRO A 136 -10.07 -4.58 3.00
CA PRO A 136 -9.97 -6.02 3.18
C PRO A 136 -11.36 -6.67 3.31
N ALA A 137 -11.45 -7.95 2.99
CA ALA A 137 -12.67 -8.72 3.21
C ALA A 137 -13.07 -8.66 4.70
N LYS A 138 -14.37 -8.60 4.96
CA LYS A 138 -14.88 -8.52 6.33
C LYS A 138 -14.37 -9.70 7.18
N GLY A 139 -13.76 -9.38 8.32
CA GLY A 139 -13.22 -10.37 9.26
C GLY A 139 -11.80 -10.84 8.90
N SER A 140 -11.10 -10.16 8.00
CA SER A 140 -9.68 -10.42 7.75
C SER A 140 -8.84 -10.16 9.00
N GLN A 141 -8.03 -11.14 9.37
CA GLN A 141 -7.11 -11.09 10.51
C GLN A 141 -5.67 -11.41 10.11
N LEU A 142 -5.46 -11.82 8.87
CA LEU A 142 -4.17 -12.15 8.29
C LEU A 142 -3.98 -11.37 7.00
N PHE A 143 -2.84 -10.69 6.90
CA PHE A 143 -2.42 -10.01 5.69
C PHE A 143 -1.11 -10.61 5.20
N GLU A 144 -0.96 -10.74 3.89
CA GLU A 144 0.25 -11.20 3.26
C GLU A 144 0.82 -10.08 2.39
N LEU A 145 1.93 -9.50 2.83
CA LEU A 145 2.70 -8.51 2.08
C LEU A 145 3.75 -9.24 1.26
N ARG A 146 3.77 -9.02 -0.05
CA ARG A 146 4.74 -9.63 -0.96
C ARG A 146 5.45 -8.57 -1.78
N THR A 147 6.77 -8.64 -1.79
CA THR A 147 7.62 -7.83 -2.68
C THR A 147 8.30 -8.74 -3.68
N TYR A 148 8.14 -8.44 -4.96
CA TYR A 148 8.78 -9.13 -6.07
C TYR A 148 9.89 -8.25 -6.59
N GLU A 149 11.13 -8.70 -6.44
CA GLU A 149 12.30 -8.02 -6.97
C GLU A 149 12.57 -8.51 -8.40
N GLY A 150 12.94 -7.59 -9.28
CA GLY A 150 13.41 -7.91 -10.63
C GLY A 150 14.90 -7.66 -10.77
N TYR A 151 15.52 -8.33 -11.73
CA TYR A 151 16.92 -8.08 -12.09
C TYR A 151 17.09 -6.81 -12.96
N SER A 152 16.00 -6.23 -13.43
CA SER A 152 15.96 -4.98 -14.19
C SER A 152 14.55 -4.37 -14.11
N GLU A 153 14.44 -3.07 -14.43
CA GLU A 153 13.17 -2.35 -14.52
C GLU A 153 12.23 -3.04 -15.52
N ASN A 154 12.73 -3.41 -16.70
CA ASN A 154 11.96 -4.15 -17.72
C ASN A 154 11.41 -5.48 -17.19
N ALA A 155 12.15 -6.18 -16.33
CA ALA A 155 11.64 -7.41 -15.71
C ALA A 155 10.45 -7.13 -14.80
N VAL A 156 10.52 -6.08 -13.96
CA VAL A 156 9.41 -5.64 -13.10
C VAL A 156 8.23 -5.15 -13.91
N ASP A 157 8.47 -4.40 -15.00
CA ASP A 157 7.41 -3.94 -15.90
C ASP A 157 6.65 -5.11 -16.51
N ARG A 158 7.35 -6.12 -17.04
CA ARG A 158 6.71 -7.35 -17.59
C ARG A 158 5.92 -8.12 -16.52
N LYS A 159 6.39 -8.16 -15.28
CA LYS A 159 5.62 -8.79 -14.19
C LYS A 159 4.40 -7.94 -13.81
N THR A 160 4.52 -6.63 -13.83
CA THR A 160 3.39 -5.71 -13.62
C THR A 160 2.34 -5.86 -14.72
N ASP A 161 2.77 -5.98 -15.98
CA ASP A 161 1.88 -6.24 -17.11
C ASP A 161 1.16 -7.58 -16.95
N MET A 162 1.85 -8.64 -16.54
CA MET A 162 1.24 -9.94 -16.27
C MET A 162 0.11 -9.86 -15.22
N PHE A 163 0.30 -9.07 -14.15
CA PHE A 163 -0.75 -8.81 -13.19
C PHE A 163 -1.94 -8.07 -13.82
N ASN A 164 -1.67 -6.99 -14.55
CA ASN A 164 -2.71 -6.17 -15.17
C ASN A 164 -3.47 -6.90 -16.28
N ASP A 165 -2.82 -7.81 -17.00
CA ASP A 165 -3.38 -8.48 -18.19
C ASP A 165 -4.16 -9.78 -17.87
N GLY A 166 -4.13 -10.23 -16.59
CA GLY A 166 -4.92 -11.43 -16.23
C GLY A 166 -4.73 -11.93 -14.80
N GLU A 167 -3.57 -11.78 -14.18
CA GLU A 167 -3.32 -12.37 -12.85
C GLU A 167 -4.22 -11.79 -11.76
N LEU A 168 -4.57 -10.49 -11.83
CA LEU A 168 -5.52 -9.86 -10.90
C LEU A 168 -6.92 -10.47 -10.99
N THR A 169 -7.40 -10.80 -12.18
CA THR A 169 -8.68 -11.50 -12.38
C THR A 169 -8.64 -12.89 -11.74
N ILE A 170 -7.55 -13.63 -11.93
CA ILE A 170 -7.38 -14.95 -11.31
C ILE A 170 -7.35 -14.84 -9.78
N PHE A 171 -6.76 -13.77 -9.23
CA PHE A 171 -6.77 -13.52 -7.79
C PHE A 171 -8.20 -13.38 -7.27
N GLU A 172 -9.03 -12.59 -7.94
CA GLU A 172 -10.44 -12.41 -7.59
C GLU A 172 -11.20 -13.75 -7.66
N GLU A 173 -11.07 -14.50 -8.75
CA GLU A 173 -11.75 -15.79 -8.97
C GLU A 173 -11.36 -16.87 -7.95
N THR A 174 -10.14 -16.77 -7.39
CA THR A 174 -9.60 -17.76 -6.44
C THR A 174 -9.69 -17.32 -4.99
N GLY A 175 -10.23 -16.12 -4.73
CA GLY A 175 -10.42 -15.56 -3.38
C GLY A 175 -9.13 -14.99 -2.76
N LEU A 176 -8.12 -14.69 -3.57
CA LEU A 176 -6.94 -13.93 -3.16
C LEU A 176 -7.31 -12.45 -3.10
N HIS A 177 -7.93 -12.03 -1.99
CA HIS A 177 -8.49 -10.69 -1.85
C HIS A 177 -7.41 -9.61 -1.83
N SER A 178 -7.35 -8.83 -2.92
CA SER A 178 -6.37 -7.77 -3.15
C SER A 178 -6.67 -6.54 -2.32
N VAL A 179 -5.66 -6.00 -1.61
CA VAL A 179 -5.76 -4.76 -0.83
C VAL A 179 -5.08 -3.60 -1.58
N PHE A 180 -3.83 -3.77 -1.99
CA PHE A 180 -3.13 -2.84 -2.88
C PHE A 180 -2.10 -3.57 -3.73
N PHE A 181 -1.78 -2.98 -4.87
CA PHE A 181 -0.70 -3.36 -5.77
C PHE A 181 0.03 -2.10 -6.24
N GLY A 182 1.35 -2.09 -6.18
CA GLY A 182 2.13 -0.93 -6.61
C GLY A 182 3.52 -1.28 -7.15
N SER A 183 3.92 -0.58 -8.21
CA SER A 183 5.30 -0.55 -8.69
C SER A 183 6.10 0.39 -7.81
N GLN A 184 7.24 -0.05 -7.31
CA GLN A 184 8.09 0.76 -6.45
C GLN A 184 8.75 1.88 -7.26
N VAL A 185 8.57 3.12 -6.80
CA VAL A 185 9.14 4.32 -7.44
C VAL A 185 10.27 4.93 -6.62
N SER A 186 10.35 4.58 -5.33
CA SER A 186 11.44 4.95 -4.43
C SER A 186 11.51 3.98 -3.26
N GLY A 187 12.72 3.66 -2.80
CA GLY A 187 12.94 2.77 -1.66
C GLY A 187 14.11 1.81 -1.89
N PRO A 188 14.44 0.97 -0.89
CA PRO A 188 15.70 0.22 -0.88
C PRO A 188 15.74 -1.03 -1.79
N LEU A 189 14.60 -1.52 -2.29
CA LEU A 189 14.50 -2.81 -3.00
C LEU A 189 14.27 -2.68 -4.51
N MET A 190 14.59 -1.54 -5.11
CA MET A 190 14.38 -1.29 -6.53
C MET A 190 15.37 -2.07 -7.41
N PRO A 191 14.91 -2.53 -8.59
CA PRO A 191 13.56 -2.45 -9.11
C PRO A 191 12.65 -3.55 -8.52
N ALA A 192 11.46 -3.17 -8.06
CA ALA A 192 10.52 -4.07 -7.40
C ALA A 192 9.05 -3.63 -7.57
N LEU A 193 8.15 -4.56 -7.33
CA LEU A 193 6.74 -4.30 -7.08
C LEU A 193 6.33 -4.90 -5.73
N THR A 194 5.30 -4.32 -5.10
CA THR A 194 4.78 -4.84 -3.82
C THR A 194 3.26 -4.87 -3.86
N TYR A 195 2.68 -5.90 -3.24
CA TYR A 195 1.25 -6.01 -3.07
C TYR A 195 0.87 -6.63 -1.72
N MET A 196 -0.38 -6.43 -1.33
CA MET A 196 -0.93 -6.96 -0.09
C MET A 196 -2.25 -7.68 -0.37
N LEU A 197 -2.37 -8.86 0.20
CA LEU A 197 -3.59 -9.68 0.21
C LEU A 197 -4.13 -9.79 1.63
N SER A 198 -5.44 -10.01 1.76
CA SER A 198 -6.08 -10.23 3.06
C SER A 198 -6.83 -11.54 3.12
N PHE A 199 -6.84 -12.16 4.31
CA PHE A 199 -7.45 -13.46 4.61
C PHE A 199 -8.01 -13.47 6.03
N LYS A 200 -8.95 -14.35 6.31
CA LYS A 200 -9.41 -14.59 7.68
C LYS A 200 -8.31 -15.24 8.52
N ASN A 201 -7.61 -16.21 7.95
CA ASN A 201 -6.58 -16.98 8.64
C ASN A 201 -5.64 -17.69 7.63
N MET A 202 -4.67 -18.44 8.14
CA MET A 202 -3.69 -19.17 7.34
C MET A 202 -4.32 -20.33 6.53
N GLU A 203 -5.39 -20.95 7.02
CA GLU A 203 -6.09 -22.02 6.33
C GLU A 203 -6.75 -21.52 5.03
N GLU A 204 -7.51 -20.41 5.13
CA GLU A 204 -8.11 -19.76 3.96
C GLU A 204 -7.02 -19.32 2.97
N ARG A 205 -5.96 -18.70 3.47
CA ARG A 205 -4.80 -18.30 2.65
C ARG A 205 -4.23 -19.47 1.86
N ASN A 206 -3.97 -20.59 2.52
CA ASN A 206 -3.37 -21.77 1.89
C ASN A 206 -4.33 -22.41 0.86
N SER A 207 -5.62 -22.49 1.18
CA SER A 207 -6.67 -22.97 0.27
C SER A 207 -6.75 -22.12 -0.99
N ASN A 208 -6.78 -20.79 -0.85
CA ASN A 208 -6.93 -19.88 -1.99
C ASN A 208 -5.67 -19.86 -2.89
N TRP A 209 -4.48 -19.94 -2.31
CA TRP A 209 -3.24 -20.09 -3.10
C TRP A 209 -3.18 -21.44 -3.83
N ALA A 210 -3.74 -22.52 -3.25
CA ALA A 210 -3.85 -23.80 -3.92
C ALA A 210 -4.79 -23.73 -5.14
N LYS A 211 -5.94 -23.04 -5.00
CA LYS A 211 -6.87 -22.79 -6.13
C LYS A 211 -6.17 -21.97 -7.23
N PHE A 212 -5.47 -20.91 -6.87
CA PHE A 212 -4.70 -20.09 -7.80
C PHE A 212 -3.66 -20.92 -8.58
N SER A 213 -2.87 -21.72 -7.88
CA SER A 213 -1.84 -22.55 -8.51
C SER A 213 -2.43 -23.63 -9.45
N ALA A 214 -3.64 -24.09 -9.16
CA ALA A 214 -4.36 -25.06 -9.98
C ALA A 214 -5.10 -24.41 -11.16
N HIS A 215 -5.29 -23.09 -11.15
CA HIS A 215 -6.12 -22.38 -12.12
C HIS A 215 -5.62 -22.54 -13.56
N PRO A 216 -6.48 -22.91 -14.53
CA PRO A 216 -6.06 -23.16 -15.91
C PRO A 216 -5.40 -21.94 -16.56
N GLU A 217 -5.98 -20.76 -16.36
CA GLU A 217 -5.46 -19.53 -16.93
C GLU A 217 -4.11 -19.13 -16.30
N TRP A 218 -3.90 -19.35 -15.00
CA TRP A 218 -2.59 -19.22 -14.38
C TRP A 218 -1.54 -20.11 -15.04
N LYS A 219 -1.88 -21.39 -15.26
CA LYS A 219 -0.99 -22.34 -15.94
C LYS A 219 -0.66 -21.94 -17.37
N ARG A 220 -1.57 -21.20 -18.04
CA ARG A 220 -1.37 -20.67 -19.38
C ARG A 220 -0.46 -19.43 -19.36
N ILE A 221 -0.85 -18.40 -18.62
CA ILE A 221 -0.14 -17.11 -18.64
C ILE A 221 1.26 -17.22 -18.05
N SER A 222 1.45 -18.03 -17.01
CA SER A 222 2.76 -18.21 -16.36
C SER A 222 3.83 -18.84 -17.27
N LYS A 223 3.42 -19.45 -18.40
CA LYS A 223 4.31 -20.05 -19.39
C LYS A 223 4.58 -19.17 -20.61
N LEU A 224 3.95 -17.99 -20.68
CA LEU A 224 4.17 -17.09 -21.81
C LEU A 224 5.60 -16.56 -21.82
N PRO A 225 6.32 -16.64 -22.96
CA PRO A 225 7.72 -16.21 -23.04
C PRO A 225 7.92 -14.75 -22.65
N MET A 226 6.93 -13.88 -22.89
CA MET A 226 7.00 -12.45 -22.58
C MET A 226 7.08 -12.19 -21.07
N TYR A 227 6.61 -13.11 -20.21
CA TYR A 227 6.67 -12.98 -18.76
C TYR A 227 7.78 -13.84 -18.12
N ALA A 228 8.55 -14.59 -18.91
CA ALA A 228 9.61 -15.44 -18.41
C ALA A 228 10.70 -14.60 -17.71
N ASN A 229 11.27 -15.15 -16.63
CA ASN A 229 12.39 -14.54 -15.88
C ASN A 229 12.10 -13.09 -15.43
N SER A 230 10.85 -12.79 -15.06
CA SER A 230 10.45 -11.44 -14.64
C SER A 230 10.60 -11.18 -13.13
N VAL A 231 10.94 -12.20 -12.34
CA VAL A 231 11.12 -12.13 -10.88
C VAL A 231 12.44 -12.78 -10.51
N SER A 232 13.29 -12.10 -9.75
CA SER A 232 14.57 -12.60 -9.24
C SER A 232 14.48 -13.09 -7.79
N ASP A 233 13.66 -12.45 -6.97
CA ASP A 233 13.42 -12.83 -5.57
C ASP A 233 11.99 -12.47 -5.14
N ILE A 234 11.47 -13.19 -4.15
CA ILE A 234 10.14 -12.93 -3.56
C ILE A 234 10.29 -12.86 -2.03
N LYS A 235 10.14 -11.65 -1.51
CA LYS A 235 10.00 -11.44 -0.06
C LYS A 235 8.54 -11.54 0.34
N ARG A 236 8.28 -12.20 1.46
CA ARG A 236 6.93 -12.41 1.99
C ARG A 236 6.92 -12.20 3.49
N THR A 237 6.01 -11.33 3.95
CA THR A 237 5.79 -11.06 5.36
C THR A 237 4.32 -11.27 5.68
N PHE A 238 4.02 -12.03 6.73
CA PHE A 238 2.68 -12.12 7.29
C PHE A 238 2.49 -11.05 8.35
N LEU A 239 1.31 -10.42 8.30
CA LEU A 239 0.98 -9.26 9.11
C LEU A 239 -0.37 -9.49 9.80
N LYS A 240 -0.52 -8.93 11.00
CA LYS A 240 -1.78 -8.85 11.74
C LYS A 240 -2.17 -7.38 11.88
N PRO A 241 -3.42 -6.99 11.60
CA PRO A 241 -3.86 -5.62 11.77
C PRO A 241 -3.94 -5.27 13.26
N LEU A 242 -3.56 -4.06 13.61
CA LEU A 242 -3.74 -3.51 14.95
C LEU A 242 -5.17 -2.98 15.14
N ALA A 243 -5.62 -2.88 16.39
CA ALA A 243 -6.99 -2.48 16.71
C ALA A 243 -7.38 -1.09 16.17
N TYR A 244 -6.40 -0.20 15.98
CA TYR A 244 -6.60 1.14 15.40
C TYR A 244 -6.27 1.22 13.90
N SER A 245 -5.96 0.10 13.25
CA SER A 245 -5.86 0.03 11.79
C SER A 245 -7.21 0.37 11.15
N GLN A 246 -7.17 1.11 10.05
CA GLN A 246 -8.37 1.49 9.29
C GLN A 246 -8.66 0.51 8.14
N LEU A 247 -7.82 -0.50 8.00
CA LEU A 247 -7.96 -1.61 7.06
C LEU A 247 -8.28 -2.91 7.78
#